data_e3e7ab3ed14df3c23b2aba7bba1c4221
#
_entry.id   e3e7ab3ed14df3c23b2aba7bba1c4221
#
_cell.length_a   1.000
_cell.length_b   1.000
_cell.length_c   1.000
_cell.angle_alpha   90.00
_cell.angle_beta   90.00
_cell.angle_gamma   90.00
#
_symmetry.space_group_name_H-M   'P 1'
#
loop_
_entity.id
_entity.type
_entity.pdbx_description
1 polymer ?
#
loop_
_entity_poly.entity_id
_entity_poly.type
_entity_poly.pdbx_seq_one_letter_code
_entity_poly.pdbx_strand_id
1 'polypeptide(L)'
;MSSKERHLESNCPSSYIKTEPSSPASLTDSLNHHSPGGSSDASGSYSSTMNGHPNGLDSPSLYGSNAGPLGPAGGPGSKRYDDCSSTIGEESQIKCEYMLNSMPKRLCLVCGDIASGYHYGVASCEACKAFFKRTIQGVRLDRVRGGRQKYKRRIDADNSPYLNPQLALPPKKPYNKIVSHLLVAEPEKIYAMPDPTVPDSDIKALTTLCDLADRELVVNIGWAKHIPGFSTLSLADQMSLLQSAWMEILILRVVYRSLSFEDKLVYAEDYIMDEDQSKLAGLLDLNNAILQLVKKYKSMKLEKEEFVTLKAIALANSDSMHIEDVDAVQKLQDVLHEALQDYEASQHQEDPRRAGKLLMTLPLLRQTSTKAVQHFYSIKQDGKVPMHKLFLELLEAKV
;
A
#
# COMPACT_ATOMS: atom_id res chain seq x y z
N MET A 1 -34.03 26.80 -68.89
CA MET A 1 -34.81 27.99 -68.52
C MET A 1 -34.32 28.34 -67.14
N SER A 2 -33.35 29.21 -67.10
CA SER A 2 -33.41 30.65 -66.88
C SER A 2 -33.53 30.96 -65.41
N SER A 3 -32.44 31.32 -64.83
CA SER A 3 -32.00 32.68 -64.37
C SER A 3 -32.69 33.09 -63.09
N LYS A 4 -31.96 33.50 -62.04
CA LYS A 4 -31.15 34.70 -61.92
C LYS A 4 -30.50 34.78 -60.56
N GLU A 5 -29.26 35.13 -60.62
CA GLU A 5 -28.46 35.75 -59.53
C GLU A 5 -29.15 36.99 -58.92
N ARG A 6 -28.82 37.28 -57.67
CA ARG A 6 -28.34 38.66 -57.30
C ARG A 6 -27.60 38.69 -55.99
N HIS A 7 -26.40 39.20 -56.09
CA HIS A 7 -25.53 39.79 -55.10
C HIS A 7 -26.21 40.88 -54.22
N LEU A 8 -25.64 41.05 -53.04
CA LEU A 8 -25.21 42.34 -52.40
C LEU A 8 -24.72 41.99 -51.01
N GLU A 9 -23.45 41.96 -50.75
CA GLU A 9 -22.47 42.95 -50.29
C GLU A 9 -22.86 43.67 -48.99
N SER A 10 -21.89 43.44 -48.05
CA SER A 10 -21.20 44.36 -47.17
C SER A 10 -21.97 45.08 -46.05
N ASN A 11 -21.47 44.85 -44.81
CA ASN A 11 -20.74 45.89 -44.09
C ASN A 11 -20.29 45.38 -42.72
N CYS A 12 -18.98 45.36 -42.54
CA CYS A 12 -18.35 45.62 -41.23
C CYS A 12 -18.37 47.13 -40.97
N PRO A 13 -18.39 47.56 -39.71
CA PRO A 13 -17.19 48.16 -39.17
C PRO A 13 -16.90 47.77 -37.71
N SER A 14 -15.69 47.36 -37.44
CA SER A 14 -14.55 48.09 -36.86
C SER A 14 -14.75 48.64 -35.45
N SER A 15 -13.92 48.08 -34.59
CA SER A 15 -13.14 48.71 -33.53
C SER A 15 -13.85 49.57 -32.46
N TYR A 16 -13.66 49.09 -31.22
CA TYR A 16 -13.25 50.03 -30.12
C TYR A 16 -12.28 49.33 -29.17
N ILE A 17 -11.08 49.84 -29.24
CA ILE A 17 -10.02 49.79 -28.22
C ILE A 17 -10.36 50.88 -27.19
N LYS A 18 -10.11 50.58 -25.93
CA LYS A 18 -9.65 51.49 -24.87
C LYS A 18 -10.19 50.99 -23.54
N THR A 19 -9.53 50.97 -22.47
CA THR A 19 -8.25 51.47 -21.91
C THR A 19 -8.28 51.07 -20.45
N GLU A 20 -7.16 50.64 -19.95
CA GLU A 20 -6.90 50.62 -18.52
C GLU A 20 -7.00 52.01 -17.92
N PRO A 21 -7.20 52.14 -16.63
CA PRO A 21 -6.44 53.12 -15.89
C PRO A 21 -5.65 52.50 -14.75
N SER A 22 -4.40 52.88 -14.83
CA SER A 22 -3.31 52.99 -13.89
C SER A 22 -3.67 53.38 -12.47
N SER A 23 -2.86 52.79 -11.58
CA SER A 23 -2.63 53.19 -10.18
C SER A 23 -2.45 54.68 -9.96
N PRO A 24 -2.64 55.12 -8.72
CA PRO A 24 -1.71 56.09 -8.18
C PRO A 24 -0.97 55.60 -6.94
N ALA A 25 0.29 55.95 -6.97
CA ALA A 25 1.27 55.77 -5.92
C ALA A 25 1.14 56.84 -4.81
N SER A 26 1.59 56.38 -3.64
CA SER A 26 2.30 57.11 -2.57
C SER A 26 1.76 58.43 -2.06
N LEU A 27 1.68 58.50 -0.75
CA LEU A 27 2.31 59.54 0.03
C LEU A 27 2.50 59.10 1.50
N THR A 28 3.73 59.23 1.88
CA THR A 28 4.35 59.24 3.19
C THR A 28 3.58 60.11 4.21
N ASP A 29 3.53 59.67 5.47
CA ASP A 29 4.20 60.40 6.52
C ASP A 29 4.33 59.61 7.84
N SER A 30 5.50 59.77 8.35
CA SER A 30 6.04 59.42 9.62
C SER A 30 5.31 60.04 10.81
N LEU A 31 5.37 59.35 11.95
CA LEU A 31 5.85 59.91 13.22
C LEU A 31 5.84 58.88 14.35
N ASN A 32 7.03 58.57 14.77
CA ASN A 32 7.54 58.34 16.12
C ASN A 32 6.54 58.35 17.28
N HIS A 33 6.67 57.37 18.17
CA HIS A 33 7.25 57.58 19.51
C HIS A 33 7.37 56.25 20.32
N HIS A 34 8.59 55.94 20.66
CA HIS A 34 9.16 55.62 21.96
C HIS A 34 8.79 54.33 22.66
N SER A 35 9.83 53.50 22.72
CA SER A 35 10.13 52.63 23.87
C SER A 35 10.52 53.48 25.10
N PRO A 36 10.42 52.96 26.30
CA PRO A 36 11.58 52.40 26.96
C PRO A 36 11.25 51.07 27.67
N GLY A 37 12.11 50.10 27.82
CA GLY A 37 13.41 50.10 28.45
C GLY A 37 13.28 49.63 29.90
N GLY A 38 13.86 48.50 30.21
CA GLY A 38 13.95 48.05 31.58
C GLY A 38 14.52 46.63 31.70
N SER A 39 15.81 46.60 31.82
CA SER A 39 16.69 45.50 32.24
C SER A 39 16.33 44.95 33.59
N SER A 40 16.67 43.71 33.86
CA SER A 40 17.71 43.26 34.79
C SER A 40 17.55 41.76 35.13
N ASP A 41 18.55 41.04 34.81
CA ASP A 41 19.41 40.15 35.58
C ASP A 41 18.81 39.51 36.83
N ALA A 42 18.96 38.18 36.92
CA ALA A 42 19.82 37.52 37.89
C ALA A 42 19.64 36.00 37.89
N SER A 43 20.68 35.36 37.51
CA SER A 43 21.28 34.09 38.00
C SER A 43 20.72 33.50 39.28
N GLY A 44 20.64 32.17 39.27
CA GLY A 44 20.50 31.39 40.50
C GLY A 44 20.45 29.87 40.22
N SER A 45 21.62 29.29 40.10
CA SER A 45 21.82 27.85 40.29
C SER A 45 21.48 27.46 41.71
N TYR A 46 20.87 26.30 41.91
CA TYR A 46 21.16 25.40 43.02
C TYR A 46 20.77 23.96 42.72
N SER A 47 21.75 23.12 42.85
CA SER A 47 21.65 21.65 42.91
C SER A 47 21.04 21.22 44.23
N SER A 48 20.54 20.01 44.22
CA SER A 48 20.71 18.90 45.14
C SER A 48 19.44 18.25 45.65
N THR A 49 19.42 16.99 45.38
CA THR A 49 19.23 15.80 46.22
C THR A 49 17.89 15.51 46.89
N MET A 50 17.53 14.29 46.58
CA MET A 50 17.01 13.22 47.46
C MET A 50 15.52 13.10 47.76
N ASN A 51 15.06 11.89 47.39
CA ASN A 51 14.18 10.98 48.15
C ASN A 51 12.68 11.28 48.21
N GLY A 52 11.95 10.28 47.81
CA GLY A 52 10.63 9.99 48.32
C GLY A 52 9.69 9.27 47.37
N HIS A 53 9.75 7.97 47.29
CA HIS A 53 8.59 7.11 47.08
C HIS A 53 7.62 7.25 48.27
N PRO A 54 6.33 6.83 48.25
CA PRO A 54 5.67 5.84 47.42
C PRO A 54 4.17 6.09 47.14
N ASN A 55 3.54 5.05 46.57
CA ASN A 55 2.12 4.66 46.50
C ASN A 55 1.49 4.89 45.15
N GLY A 56 1.06 3.90 44.39
CA GLY A 56 0.43 2.63 44.76
C GLY A 56 -1.03 2.65 44.41
N LEU A 57 -1.44 1.90 43.40
CA LEU A 57 -2.83 1.41 43.24
C LEU A 57 -2.81 0.29 42.21
N ASP A 58 -2.74 -0.87 42.65
CA ASP A 58 -3.56 -2.08 42.71
C ASP A 58 -4.28 -2.49 41.45
N SER A 59 -3.81 -3.63 40.96
CA SER A 59 -4.62 -4.57 40.13
C SER A 59 -4.77 -5.86 40.93
N PRO A 60 -5.95 -6.47 41.02
CA PRO A 60 -6.15 -7.67 41.84
C PRO A 60 -5.77 -8.93 41.08
N SER A 61 -4.90 -9.70 41.69
CA SER A 61 -4.61 -11.08 41.39
C SER A 61 -5.56 -11.98 42.19
N LEU A 62 -6.18 -12.92 41.52
CA LEU A 62 -6.94 -14.02 42.11
C LEU A 62 -6.25 -15.32 41.75
N TYR A 63 -5.51 -15.91 42.72
CA TYR A 63 -5.54 -17.31 43.06
C TYR A 63 -4.67 -17.54 44.30
N GLY A 64 -5.31 -18.02 45.34
CA GLY A 64 -4.75 -18.25 46.65
C GLY A 64 -3.92 -19.52 46.75
N SER A 65 -2.93 -19.36 47.52
CA SER A 65 -1.99 -20.35 48.03
C SER A 65 -2.55 -21.09 49.22
N ASN A 66 -2.14 -22.35 49.38
CA ASN A 66 -1.99 -22.91 50.73
C ASN A 66 -0.64 -23.62 50.90
N ALA A 67 -0.03 -23.32 52.00
CA ALA A 67 1.34 -23.52 52.34
C ALA A 67 1.60 -24.79 53.15
N GLY A 68 2.88 -25.21 53.15
CA GLY A 68 3.67 -25.63 54.28
C GLY A 68 4.22 -27.03 54.26
N PRO A 69 5.23 -27.39 55.11
CA PRO A 69 6.62 -27.09 54.80
C PRO A 69 7.55 -28.36 54.91
N LEU A 70 8.87 -28.13 54.71
CA LEU A 70 10.05 -28.88 55.14
C LEU A 70 10.77 -29.78 54.07
N GLY A 71 12.02 -29.34 53.81
CA GLY A 71 13.05 -29.95 53.02
C GLY A 71 13.80 -31.15 53.68
N PRO A 72 15.08 -31.49 53.37
CA PRO A 72 16.00 -31.05 52.33
C PRO A 72 16.71 -32.16 51.53
N ALA A 73 17.52 -31.77 50.54
CA ALA A 73 18.75 -32.40 50.04
C ALA A 73 18.68 -33.59 49.05
N GLY A 74 19.50 -33.45 47.98
CA GLY A 74 20.10 -34.58 47.28
C GLY A 74 19.99 -34.54 45.76
N GLY A 75 21.07 -34.30 45.08
CA GLY A 75 21.44 -34.18 43.70
C GLY A 75 21.11 -35.34 42.71
N PRO A 76 21.87 -35.46 41.62
CA PRO A 76 21.20 -35.41 40.28
C PRO A 76 20.93 -36.80 39.66
N GLY A 77 19.93 -36.88 38.79
CA GLY A 77 19.64 -38.11 38.10
C GLY A 77 18.63 -37.98 37.00
N SER A 78 19.10 -38.13 35.80
CA SER A 78 18.38 -38.52 34.61
C SER A 78 17.32 -39.56 34.90
N LYS A 79 16.05 -39.35 34.46
CA LYS A 79 15.08 -40.43 34.21
C LYS A 79 14.04 -39.98 33.18
N ARG A 80 14.10 -40.65 32.07
CA ARG A 80 13.16 -41.42 31.26
C ARG A 80 11.69 -41.31 31.66
N TYR A 81 10.92 -41.03 30.62
CA TYR A 81 9.49 -41.31 30.56
C TYR A 81 9.22 -42.76 30.81
N ASP A 82 8.39 -43.04 31.78
CA ASP A 82 7.68 -44.27 31.93
C ASP A 82 6.27 -44.01 32.47
N ASP A 83 5.32 -44.38 31.68
CA ASP A 83 4.07 -45.06 31.93
C ASP A 83 3.33 -44.79 33.23
N CYS A 84 2.17 -44.14 33.13
CA CYS A 84 1.07 -44.34 34.07
C CYS A 84 -0.21 -44.66 33.26
N SER A 85 -0.36 -45.93 32.98
CA SER A 85 -1.66 -46.52 32.73
C SER A 85 -2.38 -46.72 34.08
N SER A 86 -3.46 -45.98 34.26
CA SER A 86 -4.55 -46.40 35.13
C SER A 86 -5.86 -45.83 34.63
N THR A 87 -6.62 -46.75 34.06
CA THR A 87 -8.06 -46.83 33.91
C THR A 87 -8.88 -45.67 34.56
N ILE A 88 -9.31 -44.76 33.71
CA ILE A 88 -10.54 -43.98 33.91
C ILE A 88 -11.32 -44.11 32.60
N GLY A 89 -12.57 -44.55 32.72
CA GLY A 89 -13.40 -45.12 31.66
C GLY A 89 -13.53 -44.32 30.38
N GLU A 90 -13.65 -45.07 29.31
CA GLU A 90 -13.85 -44.61 27.92
C GLU A 90 -14.98 -43.62 27.71
N GLU A 91 -15.96 -43.54 28.61
CA GLU A 91 -17.08 -42.59 28.53
C GLU A 91 -16.68 -41.14 28.82
N SER A 92 -15.62 -40.87 29.57
CA SER A 92 -15.15 -39.53 29.89
C SER A 92 -14.28 -38.94 28.78
N GLN A 93 -13.55 -39.74 28.04
CA GLN A 93 -12.75 -39.30 26.91
C GLN A 93 -13.63 -38.98 25.69
N ILE A 94 -14.67 -39.76 25.44
CA ILE A 94 -15.63 -39.53 24.36
C ILE A 94 -16.39 -38.22 24.59
N LYS A 95 -16.80 -37.94 25.83
CA LYS A 95 -17.44 -36.63 26.17
C LYS A 95 -16.51 -35.42 26.04
N CYS A 96 -15.24 -35.58 26.32
CA CYS A 96 -14.26 -34.53 26.20
C CYS A 96 -13.92 -34.23 24.73
N GLU A 97 -13.80 -35.24 23.88
CA GLU A 97 -13.61 -35.10 22.42
C GLU A 97 -14.84 -34.51 21.74
N TYR A 98 -16.06 -34.89 22.15
CA TYR A 98 -17.29 -34.33 21.63
C TYR A 98 -17.46 -32.84 22.02
N MET A 99 -17.05 -32.46 23.23
CA MET A 99 -17.09 -31.05 23.66
C MET A 99 -16.03 -30.19 22.96
N LEU A 100 -14.85 -30.73 22.65
CA LEU A 100 -13.81 -30.02 21.91
C LEU A 100 -14.16 -29.86 20.41
N ASN A 101 -14.91 -30.78 19.83
CA ASN A 101 -15.34 -30.71 18.44
C ASN A 101 -16.61 -29.87 18.21
N SER A 102 -17.36 -29.53 19.26
CA SER A 102 -18.58 -28.73 19.15
C SER A 102 -18.39 -27.21 19.34
N MET A 103 -17.19 -26.76 19.70
CA MET A 103 -16.89 -25.33 19.67
C MET A 103 -16.60 -24.88 18.24
N PRO A 104 -17.20 -23.78 17.76
CA PRO A 104 -16.86 -23.25 16.44
C PRO A 104 -15.36 -22.94 16.40
N LYS A 105 -14.65 -23.66 15.55
CA LYS A 105 -13.21 -23.44 15.34
C LYS A 105 -13.03 -22.03 14.82
N ARG A 106 -12.37 -21.16 15.58
CA ARG A 106 -12.03 -19.80 15.11
C ARG A 106 -11.04 -19.89 13.97
N LEU A 107 -11.29 -19.12 12.95
CA LEU A 107 -10.38 -19.03 11.81
C LEU A 107 -9.28 -17.98 12.07
N CYS A 108 -8.13 -18.21 11.52
CA CYS A 108 -7.02 -17.27 11.48
C CYS A 108 -7.44 -16.04 10.65
N LEU A 109 -7.43 -14.86 11.24
CA LEU A 109 -7.81 -13.62 10.56
C LEU A 109 -6.79 -13.18 9.49
N VAL A 110 -5.66 -13.90 9.37
CA VAL A 110 -4.60 -13.59 8.41
C VAL A 110 -4.68 -14.46 7.16
N CYS A 111 -4.89 -15.77 7.32
CA CYS A 111 -4.84 -16.73 6.20
C CYS A 111 -6.08 -17.62 6.08
N GLY A 112 -7.07 -17.48 6.97
CA GLY A 112 -8.30 -18.31 6.94
C GLY A 112 -8.16 -19.72 7.48
N ASP A 113 -6.97 -20.17 7.89
CA ASP A 113 -6.75 -21.49 8.49
C ASP A 113 -7.28 -21.56 9.93
N ILE A 114 -7.29 -22.73 10.54
CA ILE A 114 -7.72 -22.87 11.94
C ILE A 114 -6.77 -22.10 12.85
N ALA A 115 -7.33 -21.15 13.62
CA ALA A 115 -6.55 -20.36 14.57
C ALA A 115 -6.13 -21.24 15.77
N SER A 116 -4.84 -21.18 16.14
CA SER A 116 -4.31 -21.83 17.35
C SER A 116 -4.52 -21.00 18.61
N GLY A 117 -4.87 -19.72 18.47
CA GLY A 117 -5.09 -18.81 19.57
C GLY A 117 -4.95 -17.35 19.17
N TYR A 118 -5.00 -16.47 20.19
CA TYR A 118 -4.71 -15.04 20.00
C TYR A 118 -3.19 -14.80 20.13
N HIS A 119 -2.57 -14.33 19.06
CA HIS A 119 -1.17 -13.99 19.03
C HIS A 119 -1.01 -12.58 18.46
N TYR A 120 -0.29 -11.72 19.16
CA TYR A 120 -0.09 -10.32 18.78
C TYR A 120 -1.40 -9.52 18.60
N GLY A 121 -2.41 -9.83 19.43
CA GLY A 121 -3.72 -9.16 19.41
C GLY A 121 -4.71 -9.70 18.38
N VAL A 122 -4.35 -10.72 17.58
CA VAL A 122 -5.16 -11.25 16.50
C VAL A 122 -5.28 -12.78 16.61
N ALA A 123 -6.49 -13.33 16.34
CA ALA A 123 -6.65 -14.76 16.21
C ALA A 123 -5.82 -15.26 15.01
N SER A 124 -4.82 -16.09 15.25
CA SER A 124 -3.92 -16.56 14.20
C SER A 124 -3.51 -18.03 14.37
N CYS A 125 -3.20 -18.69 13.26
CA CYS A 125 -2.65 -20.04 13.25
C CYS A 125 -1.16 -20.04 13.61
N GLU A 126 -0.59 -21.21 13.89
CA GLU A 126 0.81 -21.33 14.26
C GLU A 126 1.78 -20.84 13.17
N ALA A 127 1.42 -21.02 11.90
CA ALA A 127 2.24 -20.53 10.79
C ALA A 127 2.29 -18.99 10.75
N CYS A 128 1.15 -18.33 10.87
CA CYS A 128 1.06 -16.87 10.94
C CYS A 128 1.71 -16.30 12.21
N LYS A 129 1.52 -16.93 13.36
CA LYS A 129 2.23 -16.63 14.60
C LYS A 129 3.76 -16.67 14.43
N ALA A 130 4.26 -17.74 13.80
CA ALA A 130 5.69 -17.88 13.54
C ALA A 130 6.21 -16.83 12.54
N PHE A 131 5.40 -16.47 11.55
CA PHE A 131 5.70 -15.39 10.62
C PHE A 131 5.81 -14.04 11.35
N PHE A 132 4.81 -13.65 12.13
CA PHE A 132 4.82 -12.40 12.90
C PHE A 132 5.97 -12.36 13.91
N LYS A 133 6.24 -13.48 14.58
CA LYS A 133 7.39 -13.58 15.49
C LYS A 133 8.70 -13.24 14.78
N ARG A 134 8.92 -13.77 13.58
CA ARG A 134 10.14 -13.49 12.80
C ARG A 134 10.18 -12.06 12.27
N THR A 135 9.03 -11.50 11.90
CA THR A 135 8.94 -10.16 11.34
C THR A 135 9.11 -9.08 12.40
N ILE A 136 8.51 -9.29 13.59
CA ILE A 136 8.55 -8.32 14.69
C ILE A 136 9.87 -8.39 15.48
N GLN A 137 10.39 -9.58 15.71
CA GLN A 137 11.61 -9.78 16.51
C GLN A 137 12.91 -9.79 15.71
N GLY A 138 12.81 -9.71 14.38
CA GLY A 138 13.95 -9.88 13.49
C GLY A 138 14.50 -11.30 13.48
N VAL A 139 15.14 -11.68 12.38
CA VAL A 139 15.89 -12.95 12.30
C VAL A 139 17.21 -12.69 13.02
N ARG A 140 17.43 -13.31 14.19
CA ARG A 140 18.76 -13.31 14.82
C ARG A 140 19.75 -13.99 13.89
N LEU A 141 20.71 -13.21 13.38
CA LEU A 141 21.75 -13.67 12.46
C LEU A 141 22.72 -14.69 13.11
N ASP A 142 22.73 -14.79 14.43
CA ASP A 142 23.58 -15.70 15.23
C ASP A 142 23.04 -17.14 15.32
N ARG A 143 21.83 -17.42 14.83
CA ARG A 143 21.26 -18.76 14.72
C ARG A 143 21.32 -19.33 13.31
N VAL A 144 22.43 -19.18 12.63
CA VAL A 144 22.70 -20.00 11.45
C VAL A 144 23.10 -21.40 11.92
N ARG A 145 22.12 -22.30 12.09
CA ARG A 145 22.40 -23.72 12.13
C ARG A 145 23.19 -24.06 10.88
N GLY A 146 24.38 -24.62 11.07
CA GLY A 146 25.23 -25.07 9.99
C GLY A 146 24.48 -25.91 8.96
N GLY A 147 23.93 -25.25 7.96
CA GLY A 147 23.34 -25.84 6.80
C GLY A 147 24.41 -25.86 5.73
N ARG A 148 24.68 -27.04 5.18
CA ARG A 148 25.53 -27.42 4.04
C ARG A 148 26.22 -26.23 3.39
N GLN A 149 27.55 -26.16 3.54
CA GLN A 149 28.38 -25.30 2.71
C GLN A 149 28.03 -25.55 1.25
N LYS A 150 27.50 -24.52 0.57
CA LYS A 150 27.38 -24.56 -0.86
C LYS A 150 28.79 -24.65 -1.43
N TYR A 151 29.15 -25.77 -1.98
CA TYR A 151 30.32 -25.94 -2.80
C TYR A 151 30.35 -24.80 -3.81
N LYS A 152 31.25 -23.84 -3.65
CA LYS A 152 31.65 -22.96 -4.72
C LYS A 152 32.37 -23.83 -5.75
N ARG A 153 31.64 -24.31 -6.76
CA ARG A 153 32.29 -24.78 -7.97
C ARG A 153 33.04 -23.58 -8.53
N ARG A 154 34.38 -23.62 -8.44
CA ARG A 154 35.21 -22.86 -9.35
C ARG A 154 34.92 -23.44 -10.73
N ILE A 155 34.18 -22.68 -11.52
CA ILE A 155 34.11 -22.93 -12.96
C ILE A 155 35.35 -22.27 -13.51
N ASP A 156 36.35 -23.07 -13.84
CA ASP A 156 37.43 -22.65 -14.68
C ASP A 156 36.83 -22.30 -16.05
N ALA A 157 36.84 -20.99 -16.36
CA ALA A 157 36.16 -20.41 -17.52
C ALA A 157 36.89 -20.64 -18.87
N ASP A 158 37.90 -21.49 -18.91
CA ASP A 158 38.77 -21.56 -20.09
C ASP A 158 38.60 -22.79 -20.98
N ASN A 159 37.67 -23.69 -20.77
CA ASN A 159 37.46 -24.82 -21.69
C ASN A 159 36.00 -25.28 -21.75
N SER A 160 35.15 -24.52 -22.41
CA SER A 160 33.86 -25.02 -22.87
C SER A 160 33.69 -24.75 -24.36
N PRO A 161 33.73 -25.79 -25.23
CA PRO A 161 33.63 -25.63 -26.70
C PRO A 161 32.20 -25.29 -27.19
N TYR A 162 31.26 -24.98 -26.32
CA TYR A 162 29.86 -24.78 -26.71
C TYR A 162 29.31 -23.36 -26.46
N LEU A 163 30.13 -22.38 -26.17
CA LEU A 163 29.69 -20.98 -26.13
C LEU A 163 30.06 -20.30 -27.45
N ASN A 164 29.10 -20.32 -28.36
CA ASN A 164 29.11 -19.52 -29.57
C ASN A 164 29.00 -18.03 -29.19
N PRO A 165 30.04 -17.18 -29.41
CA PRO A 165 30.00 -15.79 -28.90
C PRO A 165 29.08 -14.85 -29.68
N GLN A 166 28.28 -15.32 -30.64
CA GLN A 166 27.55 -14.48 -31.58
C GLN A 166 26.05 -14.27 -31.24
N LEU A 167 25.56 -14.78 -30.12
CA LEU A 167 24.14 -14.58 -29.69
C LEU A 167 23.99 -14.08 -28.27
N ALA A 168 25.01 -13.51 -27.66
CA ALA A 168 24.84 -12.75 -26.45
C ALA A 168 24.26 -11.38 -26.82
N LEU A 169 22.95 -11.21 -26.60
CA LEU A 169 22.38 -9.88 -26.53
C LEU A 169 23.26 -9.04 -25.59
N PRO A 170 23.60 -7.80 -25.96
CA PRO A 170 24.44 -6.96 -25.11
C PRO A 170 23.81 -6.94 -23.72
N PRO A 171 24.59 -7.11 -22.64
CA PRO A 171 24.06 -7.07 -21.30
C PRO A 171 23.33 -5.73 -21.15
N LYS A 172 22.03 -5.78 -20.87
CA LYS A 172 21.25 -4.58 -20.56
C LYS A 172 22.01 -3.85 -19.46
N LYS A 173 22.34 -2.58 -19.68
CA LYS A 173 22.95 -1.73 -18.65
C LYS A 173 22.17 -1.90 -17.35
N PRO A 174 22.83 -2.13 -16.20
CA PRO A 174 22.10 -2.23 -14.96
C PRO A 174 21.37 -0.90 -14.72
N TYR A 175 20.03 -0.98 -14.63
CA TYR A 175 19.21 0.17 -14.32
C TYR A 175 19.22 0.45 -12.81
N ASN A 176 18.68 1.60 -12.43
CA ASN A 176 18.64 2.12 -11.06
C ASN A 176 18.23 1.03 -10.05
N LYS A 177 18.97 0.95 -8.93
CA LYS A 177 18.73 -0.05 -7.86
C LYS A 177 17.33 0.05 -7.26
N ILE A 178 16.75 1.25 -7.23
CA ILE A 178 15.40 1.48 -6.70
C ILE A 178 14.37 0.80 -7.58
N VAL A 179 14.46 0.96 -8.89
CA VAL A 179 13.57 0.29 -9.85
C VAL A 179 13.67 -1.22 -9.71
N SER A 180 14.89 -1.77 -9.62
CA SER A 180 15.09 -3.20 -9.41
C SER A 180 14.48 -3.70 -8.11
N HIS A 181 14.60 -2.91 -7.05
CA HIS A 181 14.03 -3.25 -5.75
C HIS A 181 12.49 -3.25 -5.79
N LEU A 182 11.89 -2.25 -6.43
CA LEU A 182 10.43 -2.16 -6.59
C LEU A 182 9.87 -3.32 -7.43
N LEU A 183 10.59 -3.77 -8.46
CA LEU A 183 10.19 -4.95 -9.25
C LEU A 183 10.13 -6.23 -8.40
N VAL A 184 11.12 -6.42 -7.54
CA VAL A 184 11.16 -7.60 -6.64
C VAL A 184 10.08 -7.52 -5.57
N ALA A 185 9.77 -6.30 -5.13
CA ALA A 185 8.75 -6.04 -4.11
C ALA A 185 7.31 -6.13 -4.65
N GLU A 186 7.15 -6.18 -5.98
CA GLU A 186 5.80 -6.22 -6.59
C GLU A 186 5.00 -7.42 -6.06
N PRO A 187 3.79 -7.19 -5.54
CA PRO A 187 2.98 -8.24 -4.95
C PRO A 187 2.58 -9.33 -5.94
N GLU A 188 2.37 -10.53 -5.43
CA GLU A 188 1.80 -11.63 -6.19
C GLU A 188 0.36 -11.34 -6.63
N LYS A 189 -0.10 -12.10 -7.62
CA LYS A 189 -1.45 -11.98 -8.17
C LYS A 189 -2.50 -12.36 -7.14
N ILE A 190 -3.60 -11.62 -7.16
CA ILE A 190 -4.79 -11.87 -6.34
C ILE A 190 -5.93 -12.25 -7.27
N TYR A 191 -6.78 -13.18 -6.84
CA TYR A 191 -7.96 -13.63 -7.59
C TYR A 191 -9.22 -13.07 -6.95
N ALA A 192 -10.19 -12.72 -7.78
CA ALA A 192 -11.47 -12.16 -7.32
C ALA A 192 -12.36 -13.23 -6.69
N MET A 193 -12.35 -14.44 -7.23
CA MET A 193 -13.12 -15.61 -6.76
C MET A 193 -14.62 -15.28 -6.59
N PRO A 194 -15.31 -14.83 -7.65
CA PRO A 194 -16.74 -14.55 -7.56
C PRO A 194 -17.50 -15.79 -7.14
N ASP A 195 -18.49 -15.66 -6.25
CA ASP A 195 -19.28 -16.77 -5.77
C ASP A 195 -20.14 -17.39 -6.89
N PRO A 196 -19.89 -18.62 -7.33
CA PRO A 196 -20.64 -19.25 -8.42
C PRO A 196 -22.08 -19.60 -8.05
N THR A 197 -22.42 -19.62 -6.76
CA THR A 197 -23.78 -19.95 -6.26
C THR A 197 -24.72 -18.76 -6.30
N VAL A 198 -24.19 -17.54 -6.40
CA VAL A 198 -24.97 -16.31 -6.50
C VAL A 198 -25.19 -15.96 -7.96
N PRO A 199 -26.43 -15.70 -8.39
CA PRO A 199 -26.71 -15.27 -9.75
C PRO A 199 -26.09 -13.91 -10.07
N ASP A 200 -25.72 -13.71 -11.32
CA ASP A 200 -25.13 -12.46 -11.77
C ASP A 200 -26.09 -11.28 -11.56
N SER A 201 -25.58 -10.25 -10.90
CA SER A 201 -26.29 -9.01 -10.60
C SER A 201 -25.28 -7.87 -10.35
N ASP A 202 -25.78 -6.65 -10.29
CA ASP A 202 -25.00 -5.49 -9.90
C ASP A 202 -24.41 -5.66 -8.49
N ILE A 203 -25.21 -6.16 -7.53
CA ILE A 203 -24.77 -6.38 -6.17
C ILE A 203 -23.68 -7.43 -6.08
N LYS A 204 -23.81 -8.56 -6.81
CA LYS A 204 -22.73 -9.57 -6.87
C LYS A 204 -21.44 -8.98 -7.42
N ALA A 205 -21.53 -8.24 -8.53
CA ALA A 205 -20.37 -7.62 -9.14
C ALA A 205 -19.68 -6.64 -8.20
N LEU A 206 -20.44 -5.75 -7.57
CA LEU A 206 -19.91 -4.74 -6.63
C LEU A 206 -19.35 -5.38 -5.36
N THR A 207 -20.00 -6.41 -4.82
CA THR A 207 -19.50 -7.17 -3.67
C THR A 207 -18.15 -7.82 -4.01
N THR A 208 -18.07 -8.49 -5.15
CA THR A 208 -16.82 -9.14 -5.61
C THR A 208 -15.70 -8.13 -5.76
N LEU A 209 -15.98 -6.95 -6.34
CA LEU A 209 -14.98 -5.88 -6.49
C LEU A 209 -14.54 -5.28 -5.16
N CYS A 210 -15.46 -5.07 -4.22
CA CYS A 210 -15.12 -4.54 -2.89
C CYS A 210 -14.26 -5.53 -2.10
N ASP A 211 -14.58 -6.83 -2.16
CA ASP A 211 -13.78 -7.87 -1.52
C ASP A 211 -12.37 -7.97 -2.12
N LEU A 212 -12.28 -7.90 -3.46
CA LEU A 212 -11.01 -7.89 -4.17
C LEU A 212 -10.18 -6.65 -3.78
N ALA A 213 -10.81 -5.48 -3.76
CA ALA A 213 -10.15 -4.23 -3.40
C ALA A 213 -9.62 -4.26 -1.96
N ASP A 214 -10.39 -4.77 -1.01
CA ASP A 214 -9.96 -4.90 0.39
C ASP A 214 -8.70 -5.76 0.52
N ARG A 215 -8.65 -6.90 -0.18
CA ARG A 215 -7.47 -7.78 -0.20
C ARG A 215 -6.27 -7.13 -0.91
N GLU A 216 -6.49 -6.40 -2.00
CA GLU A 216 -5.43 -5.65 -2.68
C GLU A 216 -4.88 -4.52 -1.80
N LEU A 217 -5.71 -3.86 -1.00
CA LEU A 217 -5.28 -2.82 -0.07
C LEU A 217 -4.28 -3.35 0.96
N VAL A 218 -4.54 -4.52 1.54
CA VAL A 218 -3.62 -5.17 2.48
C VAL A 218 -2.26 -5.42 1.83
N VAL A 219 -2.28 -5.93 0.60
CA VAL A 219 -1.07 -6.22 -0.17
C VAL A 219 -0.31 -4.94 -0.53
N ASN A 220 -1.03 -3.87 -0.90
CA ASN A 220 -0.43 -2.57 -1.24
C ASN A 220 0.22 -1.89 -0.03
N ILE A 221 -0.38 -2.02 1.16
CA ILE A 221 0.23 -1.53 2.41
C ILE A 221 1.55 -2.26 2.68
N GLY A 222 1.58 -3.59 2.49
CA GLY A 222 2.79 -4.39 2.59
C GLY A 222 3.86 -3.97 1.57
N TRP A 223 3.45 -3.74 0.33
CA TRP A 223 4.32 -3.28 -0.75
C TRP A 223 4.94 -1.90 -0.46
N ALA A 224 4.16 -0.95 0.05
CA ALA A 224 4.64 0.40 0.33
C ALA A 224 5.85 0.41 1.29
N LYS A 225 5.89 -0.52 2.24
CA LYS A 225 7.02 -0.66 3.17
C LYS A 225 8.34 -1.03 2.50
N HIS A 226 8.28 -1.57 1.30
CA HIS A 226 9.47 -1.89 0.50
C HIS A 226 9.96 -0.72 -0.36
N ILE A 227 9.22 0.38 -0.44
CA ILE A 227 9.69 1.58 -1.14
C ILE A 227 10.84 2.17 -0.34
N PRO A 228 12.04 2.33 -0.94
CA PRO A 228 13.20 2.89 -0.25
C PRO A 228 12.90 4.29 0.33
N GLY A 229 13.08 4.44 1.62
CA GLY A 229 12.78 5.69 2.35
C GLY A 229 11.37 5.78 2.94
N PHE A 230 10.39 5.01 2.48
CA PHE A 230 9.03 5.07 3.01
C PHE A 230 8.93 4.65 4.48
N SER A 231 9.59 3.55 4.85
CA SER A 231 9.57 3.03 6.22
C SER A 231 10.35 3.90 7.22
N THR A 232 11.10 4.89 6.75
CA THR A 232 11.80 5.86 7.62
C THR A 232 10.91 7.04 8.01
N LEU A 233 9.79 7.24 7.30
CA LEU A 233 8.78 8.23 7.65
C LEU A 233 8.10 7.87 8.97
N SER A 234 7.53 8.87 9.64
CA SER A 234 6.66 8.62 10.80
C SER A 234 5.49 7.71 10.40
N LEU A 235 4.94 6.96 11.36
CA LEU A 235 3.77 6.13 11.09
C LEU A 235 2.57 6.99 10.63
N ALA A 236 2.45 8.20 11.18
CA ALA A 236 1.41 9.15 10.79
C ALA A 236 1.55 9.56 9.33
N ASP A 237 2.76 9.87 8.86
CA ASP A 237 3.02 10.23 7.47
C ASP A 237 2.82 9.04 6.52
N GLN A 238 3.26 7.85 6.91
CA GLN A 238 3.00 6.63 6.13
C GLN A 238 1.50 6.41 5.93
N MET A 239 0.72 6.52 7.00
CA MET A 239 -0.74 6.38 6.94
C MET A 239 -1.39 7.48 6.10
N SER A 240 -0.96 8.72 6.26
CA SER A 240 -1.47 9.87 5.51
C SER A 240 -1.26 9.71 4.00
N LEU A 241 -0.08 9.26 3.58
CA LEU A 241 0.21 8.99 2.17
C LEU A 241 -0.66 7.84 1.62
N LEU A 242 -0.78 6.74 2.37
CA LEU A 242 -1.61 5.60 1.97
C LEU A 242 -3.09 5.97 1.90
N GLN A 243 -3.62 6.71 2.87
CA GLN A 243 -5.00 7.20 2.86
C GLN A 243 -5.27 8.14 1.70
N SER A 244 -4.29 8.87 1.24
CA SER A 244 -4.44 9.77 0.11
C SER A 244 -4.34 9.06 -1.24
N ALA A 245 -3.48 8.07 -1.41
CA ALA A 245 -3.13 7.47 -2.70
C ALA A 245 -3.76 6.09 -2.98
N TRP A 246 -4.42 5.47 -2.02
CA TRP A 246 -4.85 4.07 -2.12
C TRP A 246 -5.66 3.73 -3.38
N MET A 247 -6.59 4.59 -3.77
CA MET A 247 -7.42 4.37 -4.96
C MET A 247 -6.62 4.56 -6.25
N GLU A 248 -5.67 5.50 -6.28
CA GLU A 248 -4.77 5.68 -7.42
C GLU A 248 -3.94 4.42 -7.66
N ILE A 249 -3.42 3.82 -6.60
CA ILE A 249 -2.65 2.58 -6.67
C ILE A 249 -3.50 1.41 -7.15
N LEU A 250 -4.72 1.25 -6.63
CA LEU A 250 -5.65 0.20 -7.08
C LEU A 250 -5.96 0.34 -8.58
N ILE A 251 -6.29 1.54 -9.04
CA ILE A 251 -6.63 1.81 -10.44
C ILE A 251 -5.41 1.56 -11.33
N LEU A 252 -4.23 2.03 -10.94
CA LEU A 252 -3.02 1.84 -11.74
C LEU A 252 -2.68 0.35 -11.93
N ARG A 253 -2.92 -0.48 -10.91
CA ARG A 253 -2.76 -1.94 -11.01
C ARG A 253 -3.76 -2.56 -11.99
N VAL A 254 -5.02 -2.16 -11.95
CA VAL A 254 -6.04 -2.59 -12.92
C VAL A 254 -5.64 -2.17 -14.32
N VAL A 255 -5.22 -0.94 -14.50
CA VAL A 255 -4.77 -0.39 -15.79
C VAL A 255 -3.62 -1.21 -16.36
N TYR A 256 -2.59 -1.48 -15.57
CA TYR A 256 -1.44 -2.25 -16.01
C TYR A 256 -1.81 -3.68 -16.43
N ARG A 257 -2.66 -4.36 -15.65
CA ARG A 257 -3.18 -5.69 -16.00
C ARG A 257 -3.99 -5.71 -17.29
N SER A 258 -4.59 -4.60 -17.66
CA SER A 258 -5.49 -4.47 -18.80
C SER A 258 -4.80 -4.08 -20.10
N LEU A 259 -3.49 -3.78 -20.09
CA LEU A 259 -2.77 -3.30 -21.28
C LEU A 259 -2.76 -4.28 -22.47
N SER A 260 -2.82 -5.58 -22.21
CA SER A 260 -2.83 -6.62 -23.24
C SER A 260 -4.23 -6.96 -23.77
N PHE A 261 -5.28 -6.31 -23.28
CA PHE A 261 -6.67 -6.54 -23.67
C PHE A 261 -7.21 -5.33 -24.44
N GLU A 262 -8.24 -5.58 -25.27
CA GLU A 262 -8.98 -4.53 -26.00
C GLU A 262 -10.33 -4.29 -25.31
N ASP A 263 -10.58 -3.02 -24.95
CA ASP A 263 -11.86 -2.55 -24.40
C ASP A 263 -12.40 -3.34 -23.19
N LYS A 264 -11.49 -3.99 -22.44
CA LYS A 264 -11.81 -4.75 -21.25
C LYS A 264 -10.92 -4.32 -20.10
N LEU A 265 -11.46 -4.37 -18.88
CA LEU A 265 -10.72 -4.15 -17.66
C LEU A 265 -10.45 -5.47 -16.95
N VAL A 266 -9.20 -5.74 -16.65
CA VAL A 266 -8.74 -6.91 -15.89
C VAL A 266 -8.62 -6.52 -14.43
N TYR A 267 -9.69 -6.73 -13.67
CA TYR A 267 -9.69 -6.54 -12.22
C TYR A 267 -8.88 -7.63 -11.51
N ALA A 268 -8.98 -8.84 -12.00
CA ALA A 268 -8.16 -10.00 -11.64
C ALA A 268 -8.10 -10.96 -12.84
N GLU A 269 -7.22 -11.97 -12.81
CA GLU A 269 -7.14 -12.96 -13.91
C GLU A 269 -8.47 -13.72 -14.12
N ASP A 270 -9.21 -13.94 -13.03
CA ASP A 270 -10.52 -14.59 -13.01
C ASP A 270 -11.70 -13.59 -13.04
N TYR A 271 -11.43 -12.29 -13.22
CA TYR A 271 -12.47 -11.26 -13.21
C TYR A 271 -12.17 -10.14 -14.19
N ILE A 272 -12.65 -10.32 -15.41
CA ILE A 272 -12.48 -9.39 -16.53
C ILE A 272 -13.85 -8.80 -16.88
N MET A 273 -13.94 -7.48 -16.91
CA MET A 273 -15.16 -6.77 -17.29
C MET A 273 -15.07 -6.20 -18.71
N ASP A 274 -16.04 -6.56 -19.55
CA ASP A 274 -16.32 -5.89 -20.79
C ASP A 274 -17.36 -4.75 -20.59
N GLU A 275 -17.80 -4.13 -21.68
CA GLU A 275 -18.79 -3.05 -21.63
C GLU A 275 -20.14 -3.51 -21.05
N ASP A 276 -20.62 -4.69 -21.43
CA ASP A 276 -21.93 -5.20 -20.98
C ASP A 276 -21.90 -5.51 -19.48
N GLN A 277 -20.84 -6.11 -19.00
CA GLN A 277 -20.64 -6.37 -17.56
C GLN A 277 -20.48 -5.07 -16.77
N SER A 278 -19.83 -4.05 -17.36
CA SER A 278 -19.71 -2.72 -16.75
C SER A 278 -21.08 -2.05 -16.64
N LYS A 279 -21.95 -2.18 -17.64
CA LYS A 279 -23.33 -1.68 -17.60
C LYS A 279 -24.15 -2.39 -16.53
N LEU A 280 -24.05 -3.72 -16.45
CA LEU A 280 -24.75 -4.52 -15.45
C LEU A 280 -24.36 -4.11 -14.01
N ALA A 281 -23.08 -3.84 -13.78
CA ALA A 281 -22.56 -3.43 -12.49
C ALA A 281 -22.80 -1.95 -12.15
N GLY A 282 -23.33 -1.15 -13.10
CA GLY A 282 -23.48 0.30 -12.91
C GLY A 282 -22.14 1.06 -12.90
N LEU A 283 -21.09 0.50 -13.52
CA LEU A 283 -19.72 1.02 -13.51
C LEU A 283 -19.29 1.57 -14.88
N LEU A 284 -20.22 1.72 -15.84
CA LEU A 284 -19.84 2.04 -17.21
C LEU A 284 -19.00 3.31 -17.33
N ASP A 285 -19.43 4.40 -16.68
CA ASP A 285 -18.73 5.69 -16.76
C ASP A 285 -17.35 5.63 -16.09
N LEU A 286 -17.26 4.97 -14.94
CA LEU A 286 -16.00 4.77 -14.23
C LEU A 286 -15.05 3.89 -15.05
N ASN A 287 -15.54 2.77 -15.59
CA ASN A 287 -14.74 1.85 -16.37
C ASN A 287 -14.28 2.50 -17.70
N ASN A 288 -15.09 3.34 -18.32
CA ASN A 288 -14.68 4.13 -19.48
C ASN A 288 -13.54 5.12 -19.13
N ALA A 289 -13.60 5.76 -17.98
CA ALA A 289 -12.53 6.63 -17.52
C ALA A 289 -11.22 5.85 -17.29
N ILE A 290 -11.30 4.65 -16.72
CA ILE A 290 -10.14 3.77 -16.53
C ILE A 290 -9.59 3.29 -17.87
N LEU A 291 -10.46 2.95 -18.83
CA LEU A 291 -10.06 2.55 -20.20
C LEU A 291 -9.32 3.67 -20.94
N GLN A 292 -9.61 4.93 -20.68
CA GLN A 292 -8.82 6.05 -21.23
C GLN A 292 -7.36 6.01 -20.75
N LEU A 293 -7.14 5.69 -19.47
CA LEU A 293 -5.79 5.47 -18.95
C LEU A 293 -5.10 4.28 -19.60
N VAL A 294 -5.82 3.17 -19.74
CA VAL A 294 -5.32 1.96 -20.44
C VAL A 294 -4.88 2.31 -21.84
N LYS A 295 -5.71 3.01 -22.60
CA LYS A 295 -5.42 3.44 -23.98
C LYS A 295 -4.17 4.32 -24.02
N LYS A 296 -4.04 5.25 -23.08
CA LYS A 296 -2.88 6.15 -23.01
C LYS A 296 -1.59 5.38 -22.72
N TYR A 297 -1.56 4.53 -21.71
CA TYR A 297 -0.37 3.73 -21.38
C TYR A 297 -0.05 2.67 -22.45
N LYS A 298 -1.08 2.12 -23.11
CA LYS A 298 -0.91 1.21 -24.22
C LYS A 298 -0.20 1.89 -25.40
N SER A 299 -0.59 3.12 -25.75
CA SER A 299 0.07 3.91 -26.78
C SER A 299 1.52 4.26 -26.45
N MET A 300 1.83 4.39 -25.17
CA MET A 300 3.19 4.63 -24.65
C MET A 300 4.01 3.35 -24.49
N LYS A 301 3.38 2.17 -24.64
CA LYS A 301 4.01 0.86 -24.37
C LYS A 301 4.62 0.81 -22.96
N LEU A 302 3.82 1.16 -21.95
CA LEU A 302 4.26 1.18 -20.55
C LEU A 302 4.93 -0.12 -20.15
N GLU A 303 6.15 -0.04 -19.63
CA GLU A 303 6.92 -1.17 -19.15
C GLU A 303 6.63 -1.44 -17.66
N LYS A 304 6.95 -2.65 -17.21
CA LYS A 304 6.75 -3.03 -15.80
C LYS A 304 7.59 -2.18 -14.86
N GLU A 305 8.81 -1.88 -15.25
CA GLU A 305 9.75 -1.02 -14.55
C GLU A 305 9.19 0.39 -14.36
N GLU A 306 8.61 0.94 -15.39
CA GLU A 306 7.93 2.24 -15.36
C GLU A 306 6.68 2.20 -14.48
N PHE A 307 5.87 1.14 -14.60
CA PHE A 307 4.67 0.93 -13.80
C PHE A 307 4.93 0.90 -12.30
N VAL A 308 5.92 0.11 -11.84
CA VAL A 308 6.23 0.00 -10.40
C VAL A 308 6.77 1.32 -9.85
N THR A 309 7.53 2.04 -10.67
CA THR A 309 8.08 3.34 -10.29
C THR A 309 6.99 4.42 -10.25
N LEU A 310 6.08 4.45 -11.22
CA LEU A 310 4.92 5.34 -11.20
C LEU A 310 4.00 5.09 -10.02
N LYS A 311 3.80 3.84 -9.63
CA LYS A 311 3.04 3.48 -8.44
C LYS A 311 3.65 4.09 -7.18
N ALA A 312 4.96 3.98 -7.02
CA ALA A 312 5.68 4.56 -5.89
C ALA A 312 5.61 6.10 -5.91
N ILE A 313 5.73 6.71 -7.09
CA ILE A 313 5.60 8.16 -7.26
C ILE A 313 4.18 8.63 -6.94
N ALA A 314 3.14 7.91 -7.38
CA ALA A 314 1.76 8.24 -7.05
C ALA A 314 1.51 8.23 -5.55
N LEU A 315 2.10 7.29 -4.81
CA LEU A 315 2.03 7.25 -3.35
C LEU A 315 2.72 8.45 -2.71
N ALA A 316 3.97 8.71 -3.09
CA ALA A 316 4.78 9.79 -2.50
C ALA A 316 4.26 11.20 -2.86
N ASN A 317 3.66 11.35 -4.05
CA ASN A 317 3.13 12.62 -4.56
C ASN A 317 1.60 12.75 -4.35
N SER A 318 1.05 12.05 -3.38
CA SER A 318 -0.36 12.15 -3.04
C SER A 318 -0.69 13.52 -2.40
N ASP A 319 -1.93 13.99 -2.59
CA ASP A 319 -2.41 15.26 -2.02
C ASP A 319 -2.78 15.13 -0.54
N SER A 320 -1.89 14.56 0.27
CA SER A 320 -2.16 14.45 1.69
C SER A 320 -1.97 15.79 2.38
N MET A 321 -2.99 16.23 3.12
CA MET A 321 -2.97 17.48 3.88
C MET A 321 -2.42 17.32 5.31
N HIS A 322 -2.12 16.08 5.71
CA HIS A 322 -1.75 15.75 7.10
C HIS A 322 -0.32 15.19 7.20
N ILE A 323 0.62 15.78 6.45
CA ILE A 323 2.02 15.41 6.52
C ILE A 323 2.69 16.19 7.64
N GLU A 324 3.36 15.49 8.56
CA GLU A 324 4.10 16.06 9.68
C GLU A 324 5.51 16.48 9.24
N ASP A 325 6.22 15.63 8.51
CA ASP A 325 7.57 15.89 8.01
C ASP A 325 7.56 16.05 6.48
N VAL A 326 7.29 17.28 6.04
CA VAL A 326 7.21 17.64 4.62
C VAL A 326 8.56 17.43 3.92
N ASP A 327 9.67 17.71 4.60
CA ASP A 327 11.00 17.58 4.01
C ASP A 327 11.36 16.11 3.75
N ALA A 328 11.02 15.21 4.68
CA ALA A 328 11.21 13.78 4.48
C ALA A 328 10.38 13.23 3.32
N VAL A 329 9.12 13.66 3.19
CA VAL A 329 8.25 13.26 2.06
C VAL A 329 8.76 13.84 0.75
N GLN A 330 9.22 15.12 0.74
CA GLN A 330 9.81 15.73 -0.45
C GLN A 330 11.07 14.95 -0.90
N LYS A 331 11.93 14.59 0.04
CA LYS A 331 13.10 13.77 -0.26
C LYS A 331 12.74 12.41 -0.86
N LEU A 332 11.68 11.78 -0.37
CA LEU A 332 11.17 10.53 -0.95
C LEU A 332 10.70 10.75 -2.38
N GLN A 333 9.94 11.82 -2.65
CA GLN A 333 9.52 12.19 -4.00
C GLN A 333 10.71 12.40 -4.93
N ASP A 334 11.70 13.15 -4.50
CA ASP A 334 12.89 13.47 -5.31
C ASP A 334 13.66 12.19 -5.69
N VAL A 335 13.86 11.31 -4.73
CA VAL A 335 14.54 10.01 -4.95
C VAL A 335 13.81 9.14 -5.96
N LEU A 336 12.48 9.10 -5.90
CA LEU A 336 11.67 8.31 -6.84
C LEU A 336 11.61 8.94 -8.24
N HIS A 337 11.54 10.27 -8.34
CA HIS A 337 11.64 10.98 -9.61
C HIS A 337 13.00 10.77 -10.26
N GLU A 338 14.08 10.87 -9.49
CA GLU A 338 15.43 10.59 -9.98
C GLU A 338 15.55 9.15 -10.48
N ALA A 339 14.99 8.17 -9.77
CA ALA A 339 14.97 6.77 -10.18
C ALA A 339 14.27 6.57 -11.52
N LEU A 340 13.15 7.25 -11.76
CA LEU A 340 12.45 7.22 -13.05
C LEU A 340 13.30 7.86 -14.15
N GLN A 341 13.86 9.04 -13.90
CA GLN A 341 14.70 9.74 -14.87
C GLN A 341 15.94 8.93 -15.25
N ASP A 342 16.61 8.32 -14.30
CA ASP A 342 17.78 7.45 -14.53
C ASP A 342 17.41 6.22 -15.37
N TYR A 343 16.27 5.60 -15.06
CA TYR A 343 15.76 4.48 -15.83
C TYR A 343 15.52 4.88 -17.28
N GLU A 344 14.79 5.97 -17.51
CA GLU A 344 14.49 6.45 -18.86
C GLU A 344 15.75 6.88 -19.63
N ALA A 345 16.67 7.56 -18.98
CA ALA A 345 17.94 7.96 -19.59
C ALA A 345 18.79 6.75 -20.02
N SER A 346 18.69 5.64 -19.28
CA SER A 346 19.47 4.43 -19.58
C SER A 346 18.79 3.50 -20.59
N GLN A 347 17.45 3.43 -20.61
CA GLN A 347 16.67 2.47 -21.38
C GLN A 347 15.94 3.07 -22.58
N HIS A 348 15.65 4.38 -22.55
CA HIS A 348 14.89 5.12 -23.58
C HIS A 348 15.65 6.35 -24.05
N GLN A 349 16.87 6.15 -24.52
CA GLN A 349 17.72 7.23 -25.04
C GLN A 349 17.13 7.92 -26.28
N GLU A 350 16.26 7.21 -26.99
CA GLU A 350 15.53 7.72 -28.16
C GLU A 350 14.47 8.78 -27.80
N ASP A 351 13.96 8.77 -26.58
CA ASP A 351 12.96 9.73 -26.09
C ASP A 351 13.38 10.36 -24.75
N PRO A 352 14.16 11.45 -24.78
CA PRO A 352 14.65 12.09 -23.56
C PRO A 352 13.55 12.75 -22.73
N ARG A 353 12.33 12.86 -23.25
CA ARG A 353 11.17 13.43 -22.56
C ARG A 353 10.20 12.37 -22.03
N ARG A 354 10.52 11.10 -22.13
CA ARG A 354 9.61 10.02 -21.74
C ARG A 354 9.23 10.08 -20.26
N ALA A 355 10.20 10.33 -19.37
CA ALA A 355 9.92 10.50 -17.93
C ALA A 355 8.86 11.59 -17.69
N GLY A 356 8.99 12.75 -18.32
CA GLY A 356 8.01 13.83 -18.24
C GLY A 356 6.64 13.43 -18.78
N LYS A 357 6.58 12.71 -19.93
CA LYS A 357 5.34 12.19 -20.50
C LYS A 357 4.63 11.22 -19.56
N LEU A 358 5.37 10.35 -18.89
CA LEU A 358 4.83 9.42 -17.89
C LEU A 358 4.26 10.17 -16.68
N LEU A 359 5.00 11.13 -16.14
CA LEU A 359 4.55 11.94 -15.00
C LEU A 359 3.30 12.76 -15.34
N MET A 360 3.15 13.22 -16.57
CA MET A 360 1.96 13.94 -17.04
C MET A 360 0.69 13.07 -17.13
N THR A 361 0.80 11.77 -16.95
CA THR A 361 -0.36 10.87 -16.85
C THR A 361 -0.98 10.84 -15.45
N LEU A 362 -0.22 11.21 -14.43
CA LEU A 362 -0.65 11.17 -13.02
C LEU A 362 -1.87 12.06 -12.72
N PRO A 363 -2.04 13.26 -13.28
CA PRO A 363 -3.25 14.05 -13.08
C PRO A 363 -4.53 13.35 -13.55
N LEU A 364 -4.50 12.64 -14.68
CA LEU A 364 -5.63 11.86 -15.15
C LEU A 364 -5.92 10.66 -14.23
N LEU A 365 -4.88 9.99 -13.74
CA LEU A 365 -5.02 8.93 -12.74
C LEU A 365 -5.69 9.45 -11.47
N ARG A 366 -5.27 10.59 -10.96
CA ARG A 366 -5.86 11.24 -9.78
C ARG A 366 -7.32 11.63 -10.01
N GLN A 367 -7.64 12.22 -11.15
CA GLN A 367 -9.02 12.56 -11.52
C GLN A 367 -9.91 11.31 -11.59
N THR A 368 -9.40 10.23 -12.18
CA THR A 368 -10.12 8.95 -12.26
C THR A 368 -10.32 8.33 -10.88
N SER A 369 -9.31 8.40 -10.01
CA SER A 369 -9.41 7.89 -8.65
C SER A 369 -10.44 8.66 -7.82
N THR A 370 -10.53 9.96 -7.98
CA THR A 370 -11.55 10.78 -7.31
C THR A 370 -12.96 10.37 -7.74
N LYS A 371 -13.17 10.14 -9.04
CA LYS A 371 -14.46 9.62 -9.54
C LYS A 371 -14.79 8.25 -8.94
N ALA A 372 -13.80 7.36 -8.84
CA ALA A 372 -13.99 6.04 -8.24
C ALA A 372 -14.37 6.13 -6.76
N VAL A 373 -13.67 6.95 -5.98
CA VAL A 373 -13.97 7.17 -4.56
C VAL A 373 -15.41 7.68 -4.40
N GLN A 374 -15.80 8.69 -5.16
CA GLN A 374 -17.16 9.25 -5.11
C GLN A 374 -18.23 8.21 -5.47
N HIS A 375 -17.96 7.39 -6.49
CA HIS A 375 -18.88 6.34 -6.92
C HIS A 375 -19.07 5.26 -5.84
N PHE A 376 -17.99 4.73 -5.27
CA PHE A 376 -18.06 3.72 -4.21
C PHE A 376 -18.61 4.29 -2.90
N TYR A 377 -18.39 5.56 -2.62
CA TYR A 377 -19.01 6.24 -1.49
C TYR A 377 -20.54 6.32 -1.63
N SER A 378 -21.04 6.61 -2.83
CA SER A 378 -22.47 6.57 -3.15
C SER A 378 -23.04 5.15 -2.96
N ILE A 379 -22.34 4.11 -3.42
CA ILE A 379 -22.73 2.71 -3.21
C ILE A 379 -22.79 2.36 -1.72
N LYS A 380 -21.85 2.85 -0.93
CA LYS A 380 -21.85 2.69 0.53
C LYS A 380 -23.10 3.32 1.16
N GLN A 381 -23.47 4.53 0.72
CA GLN A 381 -24.65 5.22 1.22
C GLN A 381 -25.95 4.47 0.92
N ASP A 382 -26.04 3.80 -0.22
CA ASP A 382 -27.17 2.95 -0.60
C ASP A 382 -27.31 1.72 0.30
N GLY A 383 -26.25 1.30 0.97
CA GLY A 383 -26.24 0.25 1.99
C GLY A 383 -26.54 -1.16 1.50
N LYS A 384 -26.59 -1.39 0.19
CA LYS A 384 -26.94 -2.69 -0.42
C LYS A 384 -25.75 -3.63 -0.60
N VAL A 385 -24.55 -3.08 -0.68
CA VAL A 385 -23.31 -3.82 -0.94
C VAL A 385 -22.51 -3.93 0.35
N PRO A 386 -22.20 -5.15 0.82
CA PRO A 386 -21.35 -5.32 1.98
C PRO A 386 -19.92 -4.88 1.64
N MET A 387 -19.29 -4.16 2.54
CA MET A 387 -17.92 -3.69 2.40
C MET A 387 -17.12 -4.02 3.65
N HIS A 388 -15.87 -4.46 3.48
CA HIS A 388 -14.97 -4.74 4.58
C HIS A 388 -14.45 -3.48 5.25
N LYS A 389 -14.01 -3.64 6.49
CA LYS A 389 -13.68 -2.52 7.39
C LYS A 389 -12.56 -1.63 6.84
N LEU A 390 -11.47 -2.22 6.31
CA LEU A 390 -10.34 -1.44 5.79
C LEU A 390 -10.76 -0.59 4.59
N PHE A 391 -11.50 -1.19 3.65
CA PHE A 391 -12.02 -0.47 2.50
C PHE A 391 -12.93 0.69 2.92
N LEU A 392 -13.83 0.46 3.90
CA LEU A 392 -14.72 1.49 4.43
C LEU A 392 -13.95 2.63 5.10
N GLU A 393 -12.99 2.33 5.95
CA GLU A 393 -12.19 3.34 6.65
C GLU A 393 -11.42 4.24 5.66
N LEU A 394 -10.83 3.64 4.61
CA LEU A 394 -10.14 4.40 3.58
C LEU A 394 -11.09 5.23 2.70
N LEU A 395 -12.27 4.68 2.42
CA LEU A 395 -13.29 5.38 1.64
C LEU A 395 -13.83 6.60 2.39
N GLU A 396 -14.06 6.47 3.71
CA GLU A 396 -14.53 7.56 4.58
C GLU A 396 -13.45 8.63 4.80
N ALA A 397 -12.20 8.25 4.92
CA ALA A 397 -11.10 9.19 5.10
C ALA A 397 -10.84 10.10 3.89
N LYS A 398 -11.30 9.70 2.69
CA LYS A 398 -11.07 10.43 1.43
C LYS A 398 -12.21 11.39 1.07
N VAL A 399 -13.38 11.25 1.66
CA VAL A 399 -14.59 12.07 1.44
C VAL A 399 -14.77 13.08 2.56
#